data_d5c2d128e64475e4ab280a8402e73b9d
#
_entry.id   d5c2d128e64475e4ab280a8402e73b9d
#
_cell.length_a   1.000
_cell.length_b   1.000
_cell.length_c   1.000
_cell.angle_alpha   90.00
_cell.angle_beta   90.00
_cell.angle_gamma   90.00
#
_symmetry.space_group_name_H-M   'P 1'
#
loop_
_entity.id
_entity.type
_entity.pdbx_description
1 polymer ?
#
loop_
_entity_poly.entity_id
_entity_poly.type
_entity_poly.pdbx_seq_one_letter_code
_entity_poly.pdbx_strand_id
1 'polypeptide(L)'
;MPDPDDAARAIDIVLADDHEVVRAGLRLLLQGEEGLHVIGEAGNVPDALRLIELRHPHVLVLDLNMPGPSSLTAIAEVKDTCAVVVLTMQSDPAFAREALQAGARGYVLKEAAGAELVTAVRAAARVGIYLNPALGARIAVEGAVTAPALDDLSERELDVLRLIALGHTNAEIGEQLFLSMRTVETHRSHIQHKLRRTTRAELVRYALDHGLMDA
;
A
#
# COMPACT_ATOMS: atom_id res chain seq x y z
N MET A 1 -5.11 -27.86 18.81
CA MET A 1 -3.66 -27.93 18.94
C MET A 1 -3.09 -27.59 17.58
N PRO A 2 -2.23 -26.59 17.45
CA PRO A 2 -1.55 -26.36 16.17
C PRO A 2 -0.67 -27.57 15.85
N ASP A 3 -0.65 -27.95 14.58
CA ASP A 3 0.12 -29.07 14.05
C ASP A 3 1.62 -28.78 14.28
N PRO A 4 2.39 -29.67 14.93
CA PRO A 4 3.82 -29.46 15.16
C PRO A 4 4.64 -29.35 13.85
N ASP A 5 4.09 -29.74 12.71
CA ASP A 5 4.73 -29.63 11.39
C ASP A 5 4.59 -28.21 10.77
N ASP A 6 3.71 -27.37 11.31
CA ASP A 6 3.46 -26.01 10.83
C ASP A 6 4.52 -24.97 11.33
N ALA A 7 5.32 -25.36 12.31
CA ALA A 7 6.39 -24.50 12.86
C ALA A 7 7.71 -24.54 12.08
N ALA A 8 7.88 -25.51 11.17
CA ALA A 8 9.17 -25.81 10.53
C ALA A 8 9.24 -25.45 9.02
N ARG A 9 8.19 -24.88 8.42
CA ARG A 9 8.21 -24.57 7.00
C ARG A 9 8.89 -23.23 6.75
N ALA A 10 10.05 -23.27 6.08
CA ALA A 10 10.76 -22.07 5.65
C ALA A 10 9.86 -21.18 4.78
N ILE A 11 9.82 -19.89 5.09
CA ILE A 11 9.05 -18.88 4.36
C ILE A 11 10.01 -18.09 3.47
N ASP A 12 9.90 -18.29 2.17
CA ASP A 12 10.65 -17.56 1.16
C ASP A 12 9.97 -16.22 0.86
N ILE A 13 10.75 -15.14 0.91
CA ILE A 13 10.28 -13.77 0.86
C ILE A 13 10.97 -13.03 -0.27
N VAL A 14 10.21 -12.28 -1.06
CA VAL A 14 10.72 -11.21 -1.92
C VAL A 14 10.43 -9.87 -1.26
N LEU A 15 11.47 -9.01 -1.17
CA LEU A 15 11.37 -7.63 -0.67
C LEU A 15 11.33 -6.66 -1.84
N ALA A 16 10.34 -5.79 -1.88
CA ALA A 16 10.20 -4.76 -2.88
C ALA A 16 10.02 -3.37 -2.21
N ASP A 17 11.07 -2.54 -2.29
CA ASP A 17 11.13 -1.18 -1.74
C ASP A 17 12.16 -0.40 -2.57
N ASP A 18 11.87 0.81 -3.00
CA ASP A 18 12.78 1.60 -3.81
C ASP A 18 13.90 2.28 -3.00
N HIS A 19 13.79 2.28 -1.66
CA HIS A 19 14.80 2.82 -0.77
C HIS A 19 15.80 1.73 -0.37
N GLU A 20 17.01 1.75 -0.94
CA GLU A 20 18.04 0.73 -0.73
C GLU A 20 18.40 0.51 0.76
N VAL A 21 18.52 1.61 1.54
CA VAL A 21 18.85 1.52 2.97
C VAL A 21 17.72 0.87 3.77
N VAL A 22 16.47 1.19 3.46
CA VAL A 22 15.30 0.59 4.10
C VAL A 22 15.27 -0.91 3.75
N ARG A 23 15.40 -1.25 2.48
CA ARG A 23 15.41 -2.63 2.01
C ARG A 23 16.52 -3.47 2.67
N ALA A 24 17.74 -2.93 2.79
CA ALA A 24 18.84 -3.60 3.48
C ALA A 24 18.52 -3.84 4.98
N GLY A 25 17.91 -2.88 5.66
CA GLY A 25 17.48 -3.01 7.05
C GLY A 25 16.38 -4.08 7.22
N LEU A 26 15.38 -4.08 6.36
CA LEU A 26 14.30 -5.07 6.35
C LEU A 26 14.82 -6.48 6.09
N ARG A 27 15.78 -6.62 5.16
CA ARG A 27 16.44 -7.90 4.91
C ARG A 27 17.13 -8.43 6.16
N LEU A 28 17.91 -7.60 6.85
CA LEU A 28 18.59 -8.01 8.09
C LEU A 28 17.59 -8.42 9.17
N LEU A 29 16.50 -7.66 9.32
CA LEU A 29 15.41 -7.96 10.26
C LEU A 29 14.82 -9.35 9.98
N LEU A 30 14.42 -9.61 8.73
CA LEU A 30 13.75 -10.86 8.37
C LEU A 30 14.71 -12.05 8.38
N GLN A 31 15.94 -11.90 7.90
CA GLN A 31 16.95 -12.98 7.92
C GLN A 31 17.47 -13.30 9.32
N GLY A 32 17.29 -12.42 10.29
CA GLY A 32 17.57 -12.68 11.71
C GLY A 32 16.58 -13.61 12.37
N GLU A 33 15.45 -13.88 11.74
CA GLU A 33 14.38 -14.72 12.27
C GLU A 33 14.42 -16.13 11.71
N GLU A 34 14.31 -17.12 12.59
CA GLU A 34 14.33 -18.52 12.19
C GLU A 34 13.20 -18.86 11.20
N GLY A 35 13.54 -19.54 10.11
CA GLY A 35 12.60 -19.96 9.08
C GLY A 35 12.14 -18.86 8.11
N LEU A 36 12.70 -17.64 8.17
CA LEU A 36 12.43 -16.59 7.19
C LEU A 36 13.64 -16.41 6.25
N HIS A 37 13.42 -16.49 4.94
CA HIS A 37 14.47 -16.39 3.94
C HIS A 37 14.14 -15.33 2.89
N VAL A 38 14.91 -14.25 2.84
CA VAL A 38 14.82 -13.28 1.76
C VAL A 38 15.56 -13.83 0.54
N ILE A 39 14.80 -14.27 -0.47
CA ILE A 39 15.30 -14.91 -1.69
C ILE A 39 15.42 -13.97 -2.88
N GLY A 40 14.92 -12.73 -2.75
CA GLY A 40 15.02 -11.71 -3.80
C GLY A 40 14.71 -10.31 -3.29
N GLU A 41 15.29 -9.32 -3.95
CA GLU A 41 15.09 -7.89 -3.67
C GLU A 41 14.81 -7.13 -4.95
N ALA A 42 13.85 -6.18 -4.92
CA ALA A 42 13.48 -5.33 -6.04
C ALA A 42 13.37 -3.87 -5.62
N GLY A 43 13.79 -2.95 -6.49
CA GLY A 43 13.64 -1.51 -6.30
C GLY A 43 12.49 -0.89 -7.09
N ASN A 44 11.72 -1.69 -7.82
CA ASN A 44 10.57 -1.28 -8.62
C ASN A 44 9.59 -2.43 -8.82
N VAL A 45 8.36 -2.09 -9.24
CA VAL A 45 7.29 -3.08 -9.44
C VAL A 45 7.62 -4.12 -10.52
N PRO A 46 8.12 -3.75 -11.73
CA PRO A 46 8.44 -4.74 -12.76
C PRO A 46 9.46 -5.79 -12.32
N ASP A 47 10.51 -5.39 -11.60
CA ASP A 47 11.51 -6.33 -11.08
C ASP A 47 10.92 -7.24 -10.00
N ALA A 48 10.02 -6.72 -9.14
CA ALA A 48 9.31 -7.53 -8.16
C ALA A 48 8.46 -8.63 -8.82
N LEU A 49 7.66 -8.28 -9.83
CA LEU A 49 6.82 -9.22 -10.58
C LEU A 49 7.68 -10.31 -11.24
N ARG A 50 8.78 -9.92 -11.88
CA ARG A 50 9.72 -10.87 -12.48
C ARG A 50 10.34 -11.83 -11.45
N LEU A 51 10.68 -11.34 -10.25
CA LEU A 51 11.20 -12.20 -9.18
C LEU A 51 10.15 -13.18 -8.67
N ILE A 52 8.88 -12.78 -8.60
CA ILE A 52 7.78 -13.67 -8.20
C ILE A 52 7.63 -14.82 -9.20
N GLU A 53 7.64 -14.53 -10.49
CA GLU A 53 7.56 -15.54 -11.55
C GLU A 53 8.76 -16.52 -11.52
N LEU A 54 9.97 -16.03 -11.25
CA LEU A 54 11.20 -16.83 -11.28
C LEU A 54 11.44 -17.62 -9.99
N ARG A 55 11.04 -17.09 -8.84
CA ARG A 55 11.41 -17.61 -7.52
C ARG A 55 10.28 -18.26 -6.76
N HIS A 56 9.03 -18.00 -7.16
CA HIS A 56 7.81 -18.51 -6.50
C HIS A 56 7.84 -18.33 -4.98
N PRO A 57 8.01 -17.09 -4.46
CA PRO A 57 8.08 -16.84 -3.03
C PRO A 57 6.75 -17.16 -2.35
N HIS A 58 6.79 -17.43 -1.06
CA HIS A 58 5.59 -17.56 -0.25
C HIS A 58 4.97 -16.20 0.06
N VAL A 59 5.80 -15.17 0.26
CA VAL A 59 5.37 -13.82 0.63
C VAL A 59 6.13 -12.77 -0.19
N LEU A 60 5.40 -11.79 -0.70
CA LEU A 60 5.93 -10.52 -1.18
C LEU A 60 5.73 -9.45 -0.11
N VAL A 61 6.80 -8.82 0.34
CA VAL A 61 6.75 -7.57 1.12
C VAL A 61 6.88 -6.41 0.13
N LEU A 62 5.88 -5.54 0.03
CA LEU A 62 5.73 -4.57 -1.04
C LEU A 62 5.50 -3.16 -0.49
N ASP A 63 6.36 -2.21 -0.86
CA ASP A 63 6.04 -0.79 -0.68
C ASP A 63 5.01 -0.32 -1.72
N LEU A 64 4.04 0.47 -1.27
CA LEU A 64 3.04 1.08 -2.17
C LEU A 64 3.63 2.18 -3.05
N ASN A 65 4.70 2.83 -2.59
CA ASN A 65 5.27 4.02 -3.23
C ASN A 65 6.53 3.69 -4.07
N MET A 66 6.46 2.68 -4.93
CA MET A 66 7.57 2.33 -5.81
C MET A 66 7.44 2.91 -7.22
N PRO A 67 8.56 3.12 -7.94
CA PRO A 67 8.55 3.47 -9.36
C PRO A 67 7.90 2.39 -10.22
N GLY A 68 7.14 2.81 -11.24
CA GLY A 68 6.53 1.91 -12.21
C GLY A 68 5.01 1.89 -12.16
N PRO A 69 4.38 0.79 -12.58
CA PRO A 69 2.95 0.57 -12.47
C PRO A 69 2.47 0.64 -11.01
N SER A 70 1.17 0.86 -10.82
CA SER A 70 0.57 0.91 -9.48
C SER A 70 0.85 -0.37 -8.69
N SER A 71 1.35 -0.22 -7.46
CA SER A 71 1.55 -1.35 -6.54
C SER A 71 0.23 -2.07 -6.22
N LEU A 72 -0.92 -1.36 -6.22
CA LEU A 72 -2.24 -1.97 -6.04
C LEU A 72 -2.61 -2.91 -7.20
N THR A 73 -2.28 -2.52 -8.43
CA THR A 73 -2.46 -3.40 -9.59
C THR A 73 -1.59 -4.65 -9.48
N ALA A 74 -0.33 -4.47 -9.07
CA ALA A 74 0.59 -5.60 -8.85
C ALA A 74 0.07 -6.56 -7.76
N ILE A 75 -0.51 -6.05 -6.67
CA ILE A 75 -1.14 -6.89 -5.63
C ILE A 75 -2.23 -7.77 -6.25
N ALA A 76 -3.15 -7.17 -7.04
CA ALA A 76 -4.25 -7.90 -7.67
C ALA A 76 -3.76 -8.96 -8.66
N GLU A 77 -2.62 -8.72 -9.33
CA GLU A 77 -2.01 -9.64 -10.29
C GLU A 77 -1.38 -10.88 -9.59
N VAL A 78 -0.74 -10.69 -8.43
CA VAL A 78 0.04 -11.76 -7.77
C VAL A 78 -0.67 -12.44 -6.60
N LYS A 79 -1.83 -11.96 -6.16
CA LYS A 79 -2.56 -12.44 -4.95
C LYS A 79 -2.82 -13.95 -4.92
N ASP A 80 -2.94 -14.57 -6.09
CA ASP A 80 -3.18 -16.01 -6.25
C ASP A 80 -1.86 -16.81 -6.36
N THR A 81 -0.73 -16.13 -6.52
CA THR A 81 0.61 -16.73 -6.65
C THR A 81 1.38 -16.71 -5.34
N CYS A 82 1.35 -15.58 -4.62
CA CYS A 82 1.99 -15.43 -3.31
C CYS A 82 1.17 -14.51 -2.40
N ALA A 83 1.37 -14.63 -1.08
CA ALA A 83 0.77 -13.70 -0.15
C ALA A 83 1.45 -12.33 -0.22
N VAL A 84 0.69 -11.23 -0.15
CA VAL A 84 1.26 -9.89 -0.18
C VAL A 84 1.12 -9.21 1.18
N VAL A 85 2.23 -8.75 1.73
CA VAL A 85 2.29 -7.87 2.91
C VAL A 85 2.73 -6.49 2.45
N VAL A 86 1.84 -5.53 2.55
CA VAL A 86 2.15 -4.12 2.26
C VAL A 86 2.97 -3.53 3.40
N LEU A 87 4.04 -2.83 3.06
CA LEU A 87 4.88 -2.08 4.00
C LEU A 87 5.06 -0.65 3.48
N THR A 88 4.49 0.34 4.16
CA THR A 88 4.39 1.70 3.62
C THR A 88 4.43 2.77 4.69
N MET A 89 4.69 4.02 4.30
CA MET A 89 4.54 5.19 5.18
C MET A 89 3.09 5.72 5.25
N GLN A 90 2.17 5.16 4.46
CA GLN A 90 0.78 5.62 4.39
C GLN A 90 -0.02 5.11 5.58
N SER A 91 -0.39 6.02 6.49
CA SER A 91 -1.19 5.70 7.68
C SER A 91 -2.69 5.96 7.51
N ASP A 92 -3.13 6.46 6.36
CA ASP A 92 -4.54 6.69 6.03
C ASP A 92 -5.26 5.33 5.83
N PRO A 93 -6.35 5.05 6.58
CA PRO A 93 -7.13 3.81 6.47
C PRO A 93 -7.65 3.50 5.07
N ALA A 94 -7.85 4.52 4.22
CA ALA A 94 -8.30 4.32 2.85
C ALA A 94 -7.30 3.46 2.04
N PHE A 95 -5.99 3.73 2.16
CA PHE A 95 -4.96 2.93 1.48
C PHE A 95 -4.92 1.48 1.98
N ALA A 96 -5.08 1.28 3.28
CA ALA A 96 -5.12 -0.08 3.84
C ALA A 96 -6.34 -0.85 3.32
N ARG A 97 -7.50 -0.19 3.25
CA ARG A 97 -8.73 -0.78 2.69
C ARG A 97 -8.54 -1.15 1.22
N GLU A 98 -7.99 -0.26 0.40
CA GLU A 98 -7.71 -0.52 -1.01
C GLU A 98 -6.73 -1.68 -1.21
N ALA A 99 -5.64 -1.72 -0.43
CA ALA A 99 -4.67 -2.81 -0.49
C ALA A 99 -5.30 -4.17 -0.13
N LEU A 100 -6.12 -4.21 0.94
CA LEU A 100 -6.83 -5.42 1.33
C LEU A 100 -7.87 -5.85 0.28
N GLN A 101 -8.60 -4.91 -0.32
CA GLN A 101 -9.53 -5.18 -1.43
C GLN A 101 -8.81 -5.70 -2.68
N ALA A 102 -7.60 -5.20 -2.96
CA ALA A 102 -6.76 -5.71 -4.04
C ALA A 102 -6.25 -7.14 -3.79
N GLY A 103 -6.28 -7.61 -2.53
CA GLY A 103 -5.89 -8.96 -2.14
C GLY A 103 -4.66 -9.04 -1.23
N ALA A 104 -4.19 -7.93 -0.68
CA ALA A 104 -3.12 -7.95 0.33
C ALA A 104 -3.58 -8.73 1.57
N ARG A 105 -2.66 -9.48 2.17
CA ARG A 105 -2.86 -10.23 3.41
C ARG A 105 -2.22 -9.57 4.63
N GLY A 106 -1.52 -8.47 4.44
CA GLY A 106 -0.94 -7.71 5.53
C GLY A 106 -0.79 -6.25 5.16
N TYR A 107 -0.92 -5.38 6.17
CA TYR A 107 -0.64 -3.96 6.03
C TYR A 107 0.11 -3.49 7.27
N VAL A 108 1.34 -3.05 7.07
CA VAL A 108 2.28 -2.64 8.11
C VAL A 108 2.82 -1.26 7.78
N LEU A 109 2.89 -0.38 8.77
CA LEU A 109 3.55 0.91 8.62
C LEU A 109 5.06 0.74 8.77
N LYS A 110 5.86 1.42 7.94
CA LYS A 110 7.34 1.35 7.99
C LYS A 110 7.90 1.72 9.36
N GLU A 111 7.26 2.66 10.08
CA GLU A 111 7.63 3.05 11.44
C GLU A 111 7.45 1.92 12.48
N ALA A 112 6.53 0.99 12.23
CA ALA A 112 6.25 -0.17 13.08
C ALA A 112 6.91 -1.47 12.58
N ALA A 113 7.66 -1.43 11.46
CA ALA A 113 8.22 -2.62 10.82
C ALA A 113 9.04 -3.49 11.78
N GLY A 114 9.84 -2.89 12.66
CA GLY A 114 10.65 -3.62 13.62
C GLY A 114 9.87 -4.49 14.61
N ALA A 115 8.63 -4.12 14.91
CA ALA A 115 7.77 -4.84 15.85
C ALA A 115 6.75 -5.76 15.15
N GLU A 116 6.31 -5.39 13.96
CA GLU A 116 5.11 -5.97 13.35
C GLU A 116 5.40 -6.82 12.09
N LEU A 117 6.46 -6.53 11.33
CA LEU A 117 6.67 -7.12 10.01
C LEU A 117 6.83 -8.65 10.06
N VAL A 118 7.59 -9.16 11.00
CA VAL A 118 7.80 -10.62 11.17
C VAL A 118 6.46 -11.32 11.43
N THR A 119 5.65 -10.75 12.31
CA THR A 119 4.32 -11.29 12.64
C THR A 119 3.41 -11.24 11.41
N ALA A 120 3.42 -10.14 10.67
CA ALA A 120 2.63 -9.97 9.45
C ALA A 120 3.02 -10.99 8.36
N VAL A 121 4.32 -11.20 8.13
CA VAL A 121 4.84 -12.17 7.17
C VAL A 121 4.42 -13.60 7.55
N ARG A 122 4.60 -13.99 8.81
CA ARG A 122 4.19 -15.32 9.29
C ARG A 122 2.68 -15.53 9.20
N ALA A 123 1.87 -14.52 9.53
CA ALA A 123 0.42 -14.58 9.41
C ALA A 123 -0.02 -14.72 7.94
N ALA A 124 0.55 -13.90 7.04
CA ALA A 124 0.22 -13.92 5.62
C ALA A 124 0.56 -15.26 4.96
N ALA A 125 1.72 -15.86 5.31
CA ALA A 125 2.13 -17.17 4.79
C ALA A 125 1.18 -18.31 5.20
N ARG A 126 0.44 -18.16 6.31
CA ARG A 126 -0.55 -19.15 6.83
C ARG A 126 -1.99 -18.86 6.41
N VAL A 127 -2.21 -18.13 5.34
CA VAL A 127 -3.55 -17.73 4.86
C VAL A 127 -4.30 -16.82 5.85
N GLY A 128 -3.60 -16.22 6.83
CA GLY A 128 -4.14 -15.21 7.74
C GLY A 128 -4.09 -13.80 7.13
N ILE A 129 -4.77 -12.88 7.79
CA ILE A 129 -4.67 -11.44 7.52
C ILE A 129 -4.02 -10.78 8.72
N TYR A 130 -3.03 -9.91 8.48
CA TYR A 130 -2.43 -9.08 9.51
C TYR A 130 -2.79 -7.61 9.28
N LEU A 131 -3.38 -7.01 10.30
CA LEU A 131 -3.67 -5.59 10.33
C LEU A 131 -3.43 -5.10 11.76
N ASN A 132 -2.68 -4.01 11.91
CA ASN A 132 -2.52 -3.39 13.22
C ASN A 132 -3.89 -3.06 13.83
N PRO A 133 -4.17 -3.42 15.10
CA PRO A 133 -5.48 -3.23 15.72
C PRO A 133 -5.99 -1.79 15.70
N ALA A 134 -5.10 -0.79 15.86
CA ALA A 134 -5.48 0.62 15.80
C ALA A 134 -5.94 1.04 14.40
N LEU A 135 -5.24 0.57 13.36
CA LEU A 135 -5.62 0.80 11.97
C LEU A 135 -6.91 0.06 11.61
N GLY A 136 -7.06 -1.18 12.10
CA GLY A 136 -8.27 -1.98 11.94
C GLY A 136 -9.51 -1.31 12.56
N ALA A 137 -9.37 -0.75 13.74
CA ALA A 137 -10.45 0.00 14.40
C ALA A 137 -10.84 1.24 13.60
N ARG A 138 -9.87 2.00 13.04
CA ARG A 138 -10.14 3.15 12.18
C ARG A 138 -10.87 2.74 10.90
N ILE A 139 -10.43 1.68 10.23
CA ILE A 139 -11.11 1.15 9.04
C ILE A 139 -12.57 0.76 9.35
N ALA A 140 -12.81 0.14 10.50
CA ALA A 140 -14.15 -0.28 10.90
C ALA A 140 -15.06 0.92 11.19
N VAL A 141 -14.55 1.95 11.87
CA VAL A 141 -15.31 3.18 12.16
C VAL A 141 -15.63 3.94 10.87
N GLU A 142 -14.65 4.14 10.00
CA GLU A 142 -14.87 4.84 8.73
C GLU A 142 -15.78 4.04 7.78
N GLY A 143 -15.72 2.70 7.81
CA GLY A 143 -16.64 1.83 7.06
C GLY A 143 -18.10 1.89 7.54
N ALA A 144 -18.32 2.24 8.81
CA ALA A 144 -19.67 2.38 9.39
C ALA A 144 -20.32 3.76 9.11
N VAL A 145 -19.51 4.75 8.71
CA VAL A 145 -19.95 6.15 8.47
C VAL A 145 -20.27 6.42 6.99
N THR A 146 -20.25 5.44 6.10
CA THR A 146 -20.64 5.64 4.70
C THR A 146 -22.13 5.88 4.52
N ALA A 147 -22.56 7.13 4.73
CA ALA A 147 -23.59 7.71 3.88
C ALA A 147 -22.97 7.95 2.47
N PRO A 148 -23.75 7.86 1.38
CA PRO A 148 -23.23 8.02 0.02
C PRO A 148 -22.73 9.45 -0.15
N ALA A 149 -21.45 9.66 0.03
CA ALA A 149 -20.79 10.93 -0.15
C ALA A 149 -19.83 10.83 -1.32
N LEU A 150 -20.06 11.70 -2.29
CA LEU A 150 -19.09 12.13 -3.30
C LEU A 150 -18.00 11.09 -3.61
N ASP A 151 -18.37 10.08 -4.40
CA ASP A 151 -17.46 9.17 -5.11
C ASP A 151 -16.25 8.64 -4.34
N ASP A 152 -16.45 7.88 -3.25
CA ASP A 152 -15.38 7.07 -2.57
C ASP A 152 -14.01 7.74 -2.30
N LEU A 153 -13.88 9.06 -2.42
CA LEU A 153 -12.64 9.77 -2.11
C LEU A 153 -12.47 9.95 -0.60
N SER A 154 -11.26 9.65 -0.09
CA SER A 154 -10.89 10.00 1.29
C SER A 154 -10.80 11.52 1.46
N GLU A 155 -10.90 12.02 2.71
CA GLU A 155 -10.71 13.45 3.01
C GLU A 155 -9.40 13.99 2.42
N ARG A 156 -8.34 13.18 2.50
CA ARG A 156 -7.03 13.56 1.97
C ARG A 156 -7.00 13.63 0.45
N GLU A 157 -7.70 12.76 -0.24
CA GLU A 157 -7.86 12.81 -1.68
C GLU A 157 -8.74 14.00 -2.09
N LEU A 158 -9.76 14.33 -1.31
CA LEU A 158 -10.55 15.55 -1.52
C LEU A 158 -9.71 16.81 -1.39
N ASP A 159 -8.84 16.90 -0.38
CA ASP A 159 -7.92 18.03 -0.22
C ASP A 159 -6.98 18.15 -1.42
N VAL A 160 -6.39 17.03 -1.86
CA VAL A 160 -5.53 17.00 -3.03
C VAL A 160 -6.33 17.37 -4.30
N LEU A 161 -7.54 16.87 -4.47
CA LEU A 161 -8.41 17.20 -5.62
C LEU A 161 -8.78 18.68 -5.64
N ARG A 162 -9.11 19.28 -4.49
CA ARG A 162 -9.36 20.73 -4.37
C ARG A 162 -8.17 21.56 -4.83
N LEU A 163 -6.97 21.23 -4.36
CA LEU A 163 -5.76 21.95 -4.74
C LEU A 163 -5.39 21.74 -6.22
N ILE A 164 -5.64 20.55 -6.78
CA ILE A 164 -5.52 20.32 -8.23
C ILE A 164 -6.47 21.23 -9.00
N ALA A 165 -7.70 21.36 -8.53
CA ALA A 165 -8.73 22.19 -9.16
C ALA A 165 -8.39 23.68 -9.09
N LEU A 166 -7.82 24.14 -7.97
CA LEU A 166 -7.31 25.50 -7.78
C LEU A 166 -6.06 25.81 -8.60
N GLY A 167 -5.47 24.85 -9.30
CA GLY A 167 -4.37 25.07 -10.21
C GLY A 167 -2.98 24.74 -9.65
N HIS A 168 -2.88 24.31 -8.40
CA HIS A 168 -1.59 24.00 -7.75
C HIS A 168 -0.83 22.85 -8.42
N THR A 169 0.48 22.95 -8.44
CA THR A 169 1.40 21.88 -8.85
C THR A 169 1.54 20.83 -7.75
N ASN A 170 2.07 19.64 -8.08
CA ASN A 170 2.31 18.60 -7.06
C ASN A 170 3.26 19.07 -5.95
N ALA A 171 4.22 19.94 -6.27
CA ALA A 171 5.15 20.52 -5.30
C ALA A 171 4.41 21.43 -4.32
N GLU A 172 3.61 22.39 -4.82
CA GLU A 172 2.81 23.30 -4.01
C GLU A 172 1.77 22.58 -3.14
N ILE A 173 1.14 21.53 -3.68
CA ILE A 173 0.23 20.65 -2.93
C ILE A 173 1.00 19.96 -1.79
N GLY A 174 2.20 19.44 -2.08
CA GLY A 174 3.05 18.82 -1.08
C GLY A 174 3.42 19.78 0.06
N GLU A 175 3.77 21.01 -0.26
CA GLU A 175 4.07 22.05 0.75
C GLU A 175 2.84 22.38 1.61
N GLN A 176 1.68 22.61 0.99
CA GLN A 176 0.46 22.99 1.72
C GLN A 176 -0.08 21.87 2.61
N LEU A 177 0.05 20.63 2.17
CA LEU A 177 -0.48 19.48 2.87
C LEU A 177 0.57 18.74 3.73
N PHE A 178 1.81 19.24 3.78
CA PHE A 178 2.94 18.60 4.46
C PHE A 178 3.19 17.17 3.96
N LEU A 179 3.12 16.97 2.62
CA LEU A 179 3.35 15.70 1.95
C LEU A 179 4.58 15.76 1.05
N SER A 180 5.21 14.62 0.81
CA SER A 180 6.21 14.52 -0.25
C SER A 180 5.52 14.67 -1.62
N MET A 181 6.24 15.18 -2.62
CA MET A 181 5.75 15.27 -4.01
C MET A 181 5.28 13.91 -4.53
N ARG A 182 5.98 12.85 -4.16
CA ARG A 182 5.66 11.47 -4.51
C ARG A 182 4.35 10.99 -3.85
N THR A 183 4.10 11.38 -2.60
CA THR A 183 2.84 11.09 -1.91
C THR A 183 1.66 11.75 -2.61
N VAL A 184 1.86 13.01 -3.09
CA VAL A 184 0.85 13.72 -3.87
C VAL A 184 0.56 13.00 -5.20
N GLU A 185 1.59 12.50 -5.87
CA GLU A 185 1.43 11.71 -7.11
C GLU A 185 0.63 10.42 -6.86
N THR A 186 0.88 9.75 -5.74
CA THR A 186 0.11 8.56 -5.34
C THR A 186 -1.36 8.91 -5.13
N HIS A 187 -1.68 9.97 -4.36
CA HIS A 187 -3.06 10.43 -4.20
C HIS A 187 -3.71 10.76 -5.53
N ARG A 188 -3.00 11.45 -6.44
CA ARG A 188 -3.53 11.74 -7.79
C ARG A 188 -3.87 10.49 -8.57
N SER A 189 -3.00 9.48 -8.55
CA SER A 189 -3.27 8.21 -9.23
C SER A 189 -4.51 7.52 -8.68
N HIS A 190 -4.69 7.53 -7.36
CA HIS A 190 -5.88 6.98 -6.71
C HIS A 190 -7.16 7.76 -7.07
N ILE A 191 -7.10 9.10 -7.00
CA ILE A 191 -8.22 9.95 -7.41
C ILE A 191 -8.62 9.66 -8.88
N GLN A 192 -7.64 9.60 -9.78
CA GLN A 192 -7.88 9.29 -11.19
C GLN A 192 -8.54 7.92 -11.37
N HIS A 193 -8.09 6.91 -10.63
CA HIS A 193 -8.64 5.57 -10.68
C HIS A 193 -10.08 5.52 -10.13
N LYS A 194 -10.32 6.10 -8.94
CA LYS A 194 -11.63 6.13 -8.28
C LYS A 194 -12.66 6.88 -9.10
N LEU A 195 -12.31 8.05 -9.62
CA LEU A 195 -13.20 8.89 -10.43
C LEU A 195 -13.27 8.44 -11.90
N ARG A 196 -12.47 7.46 -12.30
CA ARG A 196 -12.32 7.03 -13.71
C ARG A 196 -12.03 8.21 -14.65
N ARG A 197 -11.16 9.13 -14.18
CA ARG A 197 -10.72 10.32 -14.90
C ARG A 197 -9.20 10.25 -15.07
N THR A 198 -8.72 10.47 -16.30
CA THR A 198 -7.30 10.27 -16.62
C THR A 198 -6.53 11.59 -16.75
N THR A 199 -7.23 12.68 -17.02
CA THR A 199 -6.61 13.98 -17.27
C THR A 199 -6.86 14.97 -16.14
N ARG A 200 -5.94 15.93 -15.97
CA ARG A 200 -6.13 17.05 -15.02
C ARG A 200 -7.41 17.84 -15.31
N ALA A 201 -7.71 18.09 -16.59
CA ALA A 201 -8.89 18.85 -17.00
C ALA A 201 -10.19 18.17 -16.55
N GLU A 202 -10.26 16.82 -16.62
CA GLU A 202 -11.40 16.05 -16.15
C GLU A 202 -11.54 16.12 -14.62
N LEU A 203 -10.42 16.09 -13.88
CA LEU A 203 -10.44 16.25 -12.41
C LEU A 203 -10.92 17.65 -12.01
N VAL A 204 -10.44 18.70 -12.68
CA VAL A 204 -10.89 20.09 -12.46
C VAL A 204 -12.39 20.21 -12.71
N ARG A 205 -12.85 19.67 -13.83
CA ARG A 205 -14.29 19.70 -14.19
C ARG A 205 -15.12 18.97 -13.16
N TYR A 206 -14.67 17.79 -12.73
CA TYR A 206 -15.33 17.03 -11.68
C TYR A 206 -15.46 17.83 -10.37
N ALA A 207 -14.37 18.49 -9.94
CA ALA A 207 -14.37 19.30 -8.72
C ALA A 207 -15.34 20.50 -8.82
N LEU A 208 -15.44 21.13 -10.01
CA LEU A 208 -16.41 22.21 -10.27
C LEU A 208 -17.84 21.70 -10.23
N ASP A 209 -18.14 20.60 -10.91
CA ASP A 209 -19.49 20.01 -10.98
C ASP A 209 -20.02 19.59 -9.61
N HIS A 210 -19.12 19.31 -8.63
CA HIS A 210 -19.45 18.88 -7.27
C HIS A 210 -19.24 19.97 -6.20
N GLY A 211 -19.03 21.23 -6.61
CA GLY A 211 -18.92 22.36 -5.68
C GLY A 211 -17.70 22.32 -4.74
N LEU A 212 -16.64 21.58 -5.09
CA LEU A 212 -15.44 21.44 -4.25
C LEU A 212 -14.57 22.72 -4.22
N MET A 213 -14.92 23.74 -4.99
CA MET A 213 -14.16 25.00 -5.08
C MET A 213 -14.80 26.14 -4.26
N ASP A 214 -15.97 25.96 -3.69
CA ASP A 214 -16.76 27.01 -3.01
C ASP A 214 -16.57 27.03 -1.49
N ALA A 215 -15.40 26.59 -0.98
CA ALA A 215 -15.09 26.55 0.45
C ALA A 215 -13.94 27.46 0.83
#